data_1384da123ccf03f4e1a7c9d65cf2ea09
#
_entry.id   1384da123ccf03f4e1a7c9d65cf2ea09
#
_cell.length_a   1.000
_cell.length_b   1.000
_cell.length_c   1.000
_cell.angle_alpha   90.00
_cell.angle_beta   90.00
_cell.angle_gamma   90.00
#
_symmetry.space_group_name_H-M   'P 1'
#
loop_
_entity.id
_entity.type
_entity.pdbx_description
1 polymer ?
#
loop_
_entity_poly.entity_id
_entity_poly.type
_entity_poly.pdbx_seq_one_letter_code
_entity_poly.pdbx_strand_id
1 'polypeptide(L)'
;LSISRENYENRNLKYFAEKLHPTEKWTILAEYFKDASYFDIETNGEPYGDNITLIVCYHKGRLYKFLNGENLEAFLDLLDDIKLLVSFNGTSFDVPVVQNYFHIPKIPCAHIDLRWLAYHVGYKGGLKEIEKSIGIKRPADLVGINGMDAILLWMEWKNYQNKRALDILIHYCSADVLSLQLLAGKILEKHKMSVNYPSPEEIWLKLE
;
A
#
# COMPACT_ATOMS: atom_id res chain seq x y z
N LEU A 1 14.98 -1.85 28.44
CA LEU A 1 13.69 -1.36 28.99
C LEU A 1 13.61 0.17 29.02
N SER A 2 14.68 0.93 29.38
CA SER A 2 14.65 2.41 29.42
C SER A 2 14.41 3.04 28.05
N ILE A 3 15.12 2.58 27.01
CA ILE A 3 14.98 3.09 25.64
C ILE A 3 13.58 2.83 25.06
N SER A 4 13.03 1.64 25.28
CA SER A 4 11.69 1.31 24.78
C SER A 4 10.62 2.13 25.49
N ARG A 5 10.79 2.39 26.79
CA ARG A 5 9.90 3.24 27.58
C ARG A 5 9.92 4.70 27.09
N GLU A 6 11.09 5.25 26.89
CA GLU A 6 11.27 6.60 26.34
C GLU A 6 10.61 6.74 24.96
N ASN A 7 10.83 5.77 24.05
CA ASN A 7 10.18 5.77 22.75
C ASN A 7 8.64 5.63 22.84
N TYR A 8 8.15 4.87 23.83
CA TYR A 8 6.71 4.76 24.07
C TYR A 8 6.11 6.09 24.55
N GLU A 9 6.75 6.73 25.54
CA GLU A 9 6.34 8.03 26.09
C GLU A 9 6.36 9.11 24.99
N ASN A 10 7.34 9.06 24.08
CA ASN A 10 7.47 9.95 22.92
C ASN A 10 6.60 9.54 21.71
N ARG A 11 5.80 8.48 21.82
CA ARG A 11 4.96 7.94 20.74
C ARG A 11 5.73 7.68 19.43
N ASN A 12 6.98 7.24 19.54
CA ASN A 12 7.83 6.95 18.39
C ASN A 12 7.43 5.62 17.73
N LEU A 13 6.40 5.68 16.90
CA LEU A 13 5.83 4.54 16.20
C LEU A 13 6.86 3.84 15.30
N LYS A 14 7.71 4.62 14.64
CA LYS A 14 8.76 4.10 13.75
C LYS A 14 9.74 3.19 14.49
N TYR A 15 10.15 3.57 15.70
CA TYR A 15 10.99 2.71 16.55
C TYR A 15 10.36 1.34 16.77
N PHE A 16 9.07 1.28 17.10
CA PHE A 16 8.39 0.00 17.34
C PHE A 16 8.18 -0.78 16.04
N ALA A 17 7.85 -0.14 14.94
CA ALA A 17 7.74 -0.79 13.64
C ALA A 17 9.06 -1.42 13.17
N GLU A 18 10.21 -0.84 13.54
CA GLU A 18 11.54 -1.40 13.24
C GLU A 18 11.96 -2.50 14.22
N LYS A 19 11.56 -2.42 15.50
CA LYS A 19 12.07 -3.29 16.58
C LYS A 19 11.19 -4.49 16.88
N LEU A 20 9.88 -4.41 16.69
CA LEU A 20 9.00 -5.54 16.93
C LEU A 20 9.26 -6.67 15.94
N HIS A 21 9.15 -7.89 16.45
CA HIS A 21 9.20 -9.07 15.59
C HIS A 21 8.06 -9.00 14.54
N PRO A 22 8.29 -9.44 13.31
CA PRO A 22 7.25 -9.38 12.25
C PRO A 22 5.91 -9.97 12.68
N THR A 23 5.90 -11.04 13.49
CA THR A 23 4.67 -11.67 13.99
C THR A 23 3.89 -10.84 14.99
N GLU A 24 4.47 -9.76 15.53
CA GLU A 24 3.85 -8.90 16.56
C GLU A 24 3.42 -7.54 16.00
N LYS A 25 3.83 -7.20 14.77
CA LYS A 25 3.51 -5.91 14.15
C LYS A 25 2.01 -5.68 13.93
N TRP A 26 1.20 -6.72 13.99
CA TRP A 26 -0.27 -6.58 13.98
C TRP A 26 -0.78 -5.73 15.16
N THR A 27 -0.06 -5.67 16.28
CA THR A 27 -0.44 -4.83 17.44
C THR A 27 -0.39 -3.34 17.09
N ILE A 28 0.63 -2.92 16.33
CA ILE A 28 0.71 -1.55 15.80
C ILE A 28 -0.44 -1.30 14.82
N LEU A 29 -0.68 -2.25 13.91
CA LEU A 29 -1.77 -2.13 12.94
C LEU A 29 -3.12 -2.00 13.62
N ALA A 30 -3.37 -2.76 14.71
CA ALA A 30 -4.61 -2.69 15.48
C ALA A 30 -4.81 -1.33 16.15
N GLU A 31 -3.76 -0.81 16.79
CA GLU A 31 -3.80 0.47 17.51
C GLU A 31 -4.00 1.66 16.55
N TYR A 32 -3.31 1.64 15.39
CA TYR A 32 -3.31 2.74 14.44
C TYR A 32 -4.17 2.48 13.18
N PHE A 33 -5.07 1.49 13.21
CA PHE A 33 -5.85 1.08 12.05
C PHE A 33 -6.61 2.24 11.37
N LYS A 34 -7.18 3.14 12.17
CA LYS A 34 -7.94 4.31 11.67
C LYS A 34 -7.06 5.38 11.03
N ASP A 35 -5.80 5.48 11.48
CA ASP A 35 -4.82 6.47 11.05
C ASP A 35 -3.83 5.88 10.02
N ALA A 36 -3.96 4.60 9.69
CA ALA A 36 -3.12 3.94 8.72
C ALA A 36 -3.39 4.47 7.31
N SER A 37 -2.31 4.64 6.57
CA SER A 37 -2.33 4.98 5.14
C SER A 37 -1.86 3.77 4.35
N TYR A 38 -2.52 3.49 3.25
CA TYR A 38 -2.25 2.33 2.40
C TYR A 38 -1.69 2.80 1.07
N PHE A 39 -0.63 2.18 0.58
CA PHE A 39 -0.02 2.59 -0.68
C PHE A 39 0.47 1.41 -1.50
N ASP A 40 0.60 1.66 -2.78
CA ASP A 40 1.15 0.75 -3.77
C ASP A 40 1.78 1.58 -4.91
N ILE A 41 2.75 0.99 -5.62
CA ILE A 41 3.41 1.64 -6.74
C ILE A 41 3.34 0.79 -7.99
N GLU A 42 3.32 1.46 -9.15
CA GLU A 42 3.54 0.83 -10.45
C GLU A 42 4.85 1.32 -11.05
N THR A 43 5.51 0.45 -11.80
CA THR A 43 6.78 0.76 -12.46
C THR A 43 6.73 0.47 -13.95
N ASN A 44 7.70 1.02 -14.70
CA ASN A 44 7.85 0.74 -16.13
C ASN A 44 8.59 -0.58 -16.43
N GLY A 45 8.93 -1.36 -15.38
CA GLY A 45 9.68 -2.61 -15.51
C GLY A 45 11.20 -2.45 -15.49
N GLU A 46 11.72 -1.24 -15.57
CA GLU A 46 13.16 -0.99 -15.48
C GLU A 46 13.66 -1.14 -14.04
N PRO A 47 14.84 -1.74 -13.83
CA PRO A 47 15.33 -2.01 -12.48
C PRO A 47 15.81 -0.76 -11.72
N TYR A 48 16.16 0.32 -12.42
CA TYR A 48 16.75 1.55 -11.86
C TYR A 48 16.31 2.79 -12.63
N GLY A 49 16.63 3.95 -12.06
CA GLY A 49 16.40 5.26 -12.67
C GLY A 49 14.95 5.74 -12.49
N ASP A 50 14.42 6.38 -13.51
CA ASP A 50 13.06 6.94 -13.56
C ASP A 50 12.04 5.82 -13.82
N ASN A 51 11.93 4.89 -12.87
CA ASN A 51 11.17 3.67 -13.04
C ASN A 51 9.76 3.69 -12.43
N ILE A 52 9.46 4.60 -11.49
CA ILE A 52 8.12 4.73 -10.93
C ILE A 52 7.21 5.44 -11.95
N THR A 53 6.10 4.83 -12.28
CA THR A 53 5.09 5.39 -13.20
C THR A 53 3.92 5.99 -12.48
N LEU A 54 3.49 5.36 -11.39
CA LEU A 54 2.35 5.77 -10.59
C LEU A 54 2.57 5.38 -9.13
N ILE A 55 2.22 6.26 -8.21
CA ILE A 55 2.02 5.94 -6.80
C ILE A 55 0.58 6.25 -6.45
N VAL A 56 -0.09 5.31 -5.81
CA VAL A 56 -1.40 5.56 -5.22
C VAL A 56 -1.31 5.41 -3.71
N CYS A 57 -1.90 6.35 -2.99
CA CYS A 57 -1.97 6.30 -1.53
C CYS A 57 -3.37 6.64 -1.04
N TYR A 58 -3.95 5.74 -0.24
CA TYR A 58 -5.19 6.01 0.49
C TYR A 58 -4.84 6.54 1.87
N HIS A 59 -5.15 7.82 2.11
CA HIS A 59 -4.82 8.53 3.33
C HIS A 59 -6.00 9.38 3.81
N LYS A 60 -6.35 9.30 5.08
CA LYS A 60 -7.44 10.09 5.71
C LYS A 60 -8.75 10.07 4.90
N GLY A 61 -9.12 8.91 4.37
CA GLY A 61 -10.37 8.74 3.63
C GLY A 61 -10.34 9.14 2.15
N ARG A 62 -9.19 9.53 1.60
CA ARG A 62 -9.02 9.96 0.21
C ARG A 62 -7.96 9.16 -0.53
N LEU A 63 -8.17 8.92 -1.83
CA LEU A 63 -7.16 8.41 -2.74
C LEU A 63 -6.36 9.55 -3.33
N TYR A 64 -5.06 9.51 -3.12
CA TYR A 64 -4.08 10.39 -3.75
C TYR A 64 -3.38 9.61 -4.85
N LYS A 65 -3.21 10.23 -6.00
CA LYS A 65 -2.64 9.64 -7.21
C LYS A 65 -1.48 10.52 -7.67
N PHE A 66 -0.31 9.95 -7.77
CA PHE A 66 0.92 10.65 -8.13
C PHE A 66 1.49 10.01 -9.38
N LEU A 67 1.43 10.74 -10.50
CA LEU A 67 1.78 10.27 -11.83
C LEU A 67 3.14 10.81 -12.25
N ASN A 68 3.96 9.94 -12.80
CA ASN A 68 5.25 10.33 -13.38
C ASN A 68 5.07 11.37 -14.49
N GLY A 69 5.87 12.43 -14.43
CA GLY A 69 5.79 13.56 -15.36
C GLY A 69 4.69 14.58 -15.07
N GLU A 70 3.91 14.38 -13.99
CA GLU A 70 2.88 15.34 -13.56
C GLU A 70 3.12 15.84 -12.13
N ASN A 71 3.01 14.96 -11.13
CA ASN A 71 3.00 15.35 -9.71
C ASN A 71 3.66 14.33 -8.79
N LEU A 72 4.53 13.46 -9.31
CA LEU A 72 5.07 12.33 -8.54
C LEU A 72 5.82 12.79 -7.28
N GLU A 73 6.52 13.92 -7.34
CA GLU A 73 7.30 14.50 -6.26
C GLU A 73 6.43 14.94 -5.07
N ALA A 74 5.17 15.27 -5.30
CA ALA A 74 4.21 15.63 -4.25
C ALA A 74 3.88 14.47 -3.29
N PHE A 75 4.29 13.24 -3.64
CA PHE A 75 4.19 12.10 -2.73
C PHE A 75 5.07 12.28 -1.49
N LEU A 76 6.22 12.95 -1.60
CA LEU A 76 7.09 13.22 -0.45
C LEU A 76 6.39 14.12 0.58
N ASP A 77 5.66 15.14 0.13
CA ASP A 77 4.90 16.02 1.01
C ASP A 77 3.81 15.24 1.76
N LEU A 78 3.16 14.27 1.08
CA LEU A 78 2.18 13.42 1.73
C LEU A 78 2.83 12.47 2.75
N LEU A 79 4.03 11.95 2.48
CA LEU A 79 4.74 11.06 3.39
C LEU A 79 5.03 11.71 4.75
N ASP A 80 5.26 13.02 4.80
CA ASP A 80 5.52 13.76 6.04
C ASP A 80 4.27 13.84 6.95
N ASP A 81 3.06 13.74 6.38
CA ASP A 81 1.79 13.70 7.14
C ASP A 81 1.39 12.29 7.59
N ILE A 82 2.04 11.26 7.07
CA ILE A 82 1.74 9.86 7.36
C ILE A 82 2.45 9.39 8.62
N LYS A 83 1.70 8.81 9.56
CA LYS A 83 2.25 8.17 10.77
C LYS A 83 2.58 6.70 10.53
N LEU A 84 1.66 5.98 9.89
CA LEU A 84 1.77 4.56 9.58
C LEU A 84 1.44 4.33 8.11
N LEU A 85 2.43 3.88 7.36
CA LEU A 85 2.31 3.45 5.97
C LEU A 85 2.17 1.94 5.90
N VAL A 86 1.22 1.45 5.12
CA VAL A 86 0.91 0.03 4.98
C VAL A 86 0.96 -0.36 3.50
N SER A 87 1.62 -1.46 3.20
CA SER A 87 1.73 -2.00 1.83
C SER A 87 1.59 -3.52 1.82
N PHE A 88 1.65 -4.12 0.64
CA PHE A 88 1.75 -5.57 0.47
C PHE A 88 3.02 -5.92 -0.30
N ASN A 89 3.95 -6.64 0.33
CA ASN A 89 5.29 -6.92 -0.18
C ASN A 89 6.20 -5.68 -0.31
N GLY A 90 5.79 -4.55 0.23
CA GLY A 90 6.47 -3.28 0.07
C GLY A 90 7.84 -3.21 0.75
N THR A 91 8.11 -4.04 1.75
CA THR A 91 9.45 -4.15 2.35
C THR A 91 10.49 -4.59 1.32
N SER A 92 10.10 -5.44 0.36
CA SER A 92 10.99 -6.01 -0.65
C SER A 92 10.93 -5.27 -1.99
N PHE A 93 9.91 -4.45 -2.24
CA PHE A 93 9.70 -3.79 -3.52
C PHE A 93 9.40 -2.29 -3.37
N ASP A 94 8.20 -1.89 -2.96
CA ASP A 94 7.74 -0.50 -3.01
C ASP A 94 8.66 0.46 -2.24
N VAL A 95 9.02 0.12 -1.00
CA VAL A 95 9.84 0.98 -0.16
C VAL A 95 11.25 1.16 -0.72
N PRO A 96 12.00 0.11 -1.08
CA PRO A 96 13.31 0.29 -1.73
C PRO A 96 13.25 1.07 -3.04
N VAL A 97 12.21 0.86 -3.86
CA VAL A 97 12.03 1.58 -5.13
C VAL A 97 11.79 3.05 -4.87
N VAL A 98 10.87 3.41 -3.95
CA VAL A 98 10.61 4.80 -3.55
C VAL A 98 11.87 5.46 -2.99
N GLN A 99 12.60 4.78 -2.11
CA GLN A 99 13.84 5.32 -1.54
C GLN A 99 14.90 5.60 -2.62
N ASN A 100 15.04 4.68 -3.58
CA ASN A 100 16.00 4.84 -4.67
C ASN A 100 15.58 5.96 -5.62
N TYR A 101 14.30 6.00 -6.02
CA TYR A 101 13.76 6.99 -6.94
C TYR A 101 13.92 8.42 -6.41
N PHE A 102 13.51 8.65 -5.16
CA PHE A 102 13.57 9.98 -4.54
C PHE A 102 14.88 10.28 -3.83
N HIS A 103 15.88 9.38 -3.90
CA HIS A 103 17.17 9.51 -3.22
C HIS A 103 17.07 9.79 -1.73
N ILE A 104 16.09 9.20 -1.06
CA ILE A 104 15.90 9.30 0.39
C ILE A 104 16.45 8.06 1.11
N PRO A 105 17.19 8.23 2.21
CA PRO A 105 17.82 7.11 2.90
C PRO A 105 16.80 6.19 3.60
N LYS A 106 15.68 6.75 4.03
CA LYS A 106 14.56 6.03 4.67
C LYS A 106 13.27 6.82 4.51
N ILE A 107 12.15 6.11 4.40
CA ILE A 107 10.83 6.76 4.52
C ILE A 107 10.68 7.37 5.92
N PRO A 108 10.02 8.55 6.05
CA PRO A 108 9.94 9.29 7.32
C PRO A 108 9.04 8.62 8.36
N CYS A 109 8.04 7.86 7.93
CA CYS A 109 7.01 7.24 8.77
C CYS A 109 7.32 5.77 9.15
N ALA A 110 6.49 5.21 10.06
CA ALA A 110 6.49 3.78 10.33
C ALA A 110 5.92 3.00 9.13
N HIS A 111 6.43 1.79 8.87
CA HIS A 111 5.97 0.95 7.77
C HIS A 111 5.63 -0.46 8.24
N ILE A 112 4.49 -0.97 7.76
CA ILE A 112 4.04 -2.35 7.94
C ILE A 112 3.76 -2.99 6.58
N ASP A 113 4.32 -4.19 6.40
CA ASP A 113 4.10 -5.03 5.23
C ASP A 113 3.05 -6.10 5.56
N LEU A 114 1.89 -6.04 4.93
CA LEU A 114 0.79 -6.97 5.17
C LEU A 114 1.09 -8.40 4.68
N ARG A 115 2.00 -8.59 3.73
CA ARG A 115 2.33 -9.93 3.22
C ARG A 115 2.79 -10.85 4.34
N TRP A 116 3.64 -10.35 5.24
CA TRP A 116 4.13 -11.14 6.37
C TRP A 116 3.06 -11.38 7.42
N LEU A 117 2.24 -10.38 7.73
CA LEU A 117 1.12 -10.53 8.66
C LEU A 117 0.07 -11.50 8.12
N ALA A 118 -0.27 -11.42 6.84
CA ALA A 118 -1.18 -12.32 6.15
C ALA A 118 -0.67 -13.78 6.22
N TYR A 119 0.62 -13.98 5.92
CA TYR A 119 1.24 -15.31 5.98
C TYR A 119 1.12 -15.95 7.36
N HIS A 120 1.34 -15.18 8.43
CA HIS A 120 1.27 -15.68 9.81
C HIS A 120 -0.14 -16.05 10.27
N VAL A 121 -1.18 -15.47 9.68
CA VAL A 121 -2.58 -15.85 9.96
C VAL A 121 -3.15 -16.86 8.95
N GLY A 122 -2.28 -17.45 8.10
CA GLY A 122 -2.63 -18.51 7.17
C GLY A 122 -3.04 -18.08 5.78
N TYR A 123 -3.01 -16.79 5.45
CA TYR A 123 -3.23 -16.27 4.10
C TYR A 123 -1.91 -16.31 3.31
N LYS A 124 -1.87 -17.12 2.24
CA LYS A 124 -0.65 -17.36 1.44
C LYS A 124 -0.86 -16.93 0.00
N GLY A 125 0.25 -16.56 -0.65
CA GLY A 125 0.27 -16.18 -2.06
C GLY A 125 0.41 -14.68 -2.29
N GLY A 126 0.10 -14.23 -3.49
CA GLY A 126 0.04 -12.83 -3.87
C GLY A 126 -1.25 -12.15 -3.39
N LEU A 127 -1.29 -10.81 -3.46
CA LEU A 127 -2.46 -10.03 -3.01
C LEU A 127 -3.76 -10.54 -3.64
N LYS A 128 -3.81 -10.75 -4.95
CA LYS A 128 -5.00 -11.21 -5.69
C LYS A 128 -5.45 -12.63 -5.33
N GLU A 129 -4.50 -13.51 -4.98
CA GLU A 129 -4.82 -14.86 -4.52
C GLU A 129 -5.43 -14.81 -3.12
N ILE A 130 -4.89 -13.98 -2.24
CA ILE A 130 -5.43 -13.77 -0.90
C ILE A 130 -6.82 -13.13 -0.98
N GLU A 131 -7.01 -12.08 -1.78
CA GLU A 131 -8.32 -11.46 -2.01
C GLU A 131 -9.40 -12.50 -2.36
N LYS A 132 -9.11 -13.37 -3.34
CA LYS A 132 -10.02 -14.46 -3.71
C LYS A 132 -10.32 -15.38 -2.53
N SER A 133 -9.29 -15.74 -1.74
CA SER A 133 -9.44 -16.67 -0.61
C SER A 133 -10.29 -16.11 0.53
N ILE A 134 -10.32 -14.79 0.70
CA ILE A 134 -11.10 -14.08 1.74
C ILE A 134 -12.39 -13.46 1.21
N GLY A 135 -12.74 -13.76 -0.06
CA GLY A 135 -14.02 -13.35 -0.65
C GLY A 135 -14.08 -11.91 -1.16
N ILE A 136 -12.94 -11.21 -1.30
CA ILE A 136 -12.89 -9.90 -1.92
C ILE A 136 -12.99 -10.08 -3.44
N LYS A 137 -14.05 -9.52 -4.03
CA LYS A 137 -14.27 -9.50 -5.48
C LYS A 137 -13.92 -8.12 -6.01
N ARG A 138 -12.98 -8.05 -6.93
CA ARG A 138 -12.63 -6.81 -7.63
C ARG A 138 -13.72 -6.39 -8.61
N PRO A 139 -13.79 -5.10 -8.98
CA PRO A 139 -14.58 -4.63 -10.10
C PRO A 139 -14.31 -5.44 -11.37
N ALA A 140 -15.36 -5.65 -12.19
CA ALA A 140 -15.30 -6.58 -13.33
C ALA A 140 -14.26 -6.17 -14.40
N ASP A 141 -14.04 -4.89 -14.56
CA ASP A 141 -13.09 -4.28 -15.52
C ASP A 141 -11.61 -4.49 -15.11
N LEU A 142 -11.36 -4.87 -13.84
CA LEU A 142 -10.01 -5.15 -13.31
C LEU A 142 -9.70 -6.65 -13.21
N VAL A 143 -10.66 -7.51 -13.54
CA VAL A 143 -10.47 -8.96 -13.49
C VAL A 143 -9.46 -9.41 -14.55
N GLY A 144 -8.39 -10.07 -14.10
CA GLY A 144 -7.34 -10.60 -14.99
C GLY A 144 -6.16 -9.66 -15.22
N ILE A 145 -6.25 -8.38 -14.85
CA ILE A 145 -5.13 -7.43 -14.94
C ILE A 145 -4.06 -7.80 -13.89
N ASN A 146 -2.82 -7.76 -14.31
CA ASN A 146 -1.64 -8.06 -13.48
C ASN A 146 -0.52 -7.02 -13.69
N GLY A 147 0.60 -7.13 -12.95
CA GLY A 147 1.70 -6.16 -13.02
C GLY A 147 2.33 -6.01 -14.42
N MET A 148 2.35 -7.08 -15.24
CA MET A 148 2.84 -6.96 -16.63
C MET A 148 1.88 -6.14 -17.48
N ASP A 149 0.58 -6.30 -17.27
CA ASP A 149 -0.42 -5.48 -17.96
C ASP A 149 -0.31 -4.01 -17.54
N ALA A 150 0.03 -3.73 -16.28
CA ALA A 150 0.27 -2.36 -15.79
C ALA A 150 1.42 -1.69 -16.55
N ILE A 151 2.52 -2.41 -16.81
CA ILE A 151 3.64 -1.91 -17.62
C ILE A 151 3.17 -1.59 -19.06
N LEU A 152 2.39 -2.47 -19.68
CA LEU A 152 1.87 -2.25 -21.03
C LEU A 152 0.90 -1.08 -21.08
N LEU A 153 0.03 -0.92 -20.09
CA LEU A 153 -0.89 0.23 -19.98
C LEU A 153 -0.12 1.55 -19.86
N TRP A 154 0.97 1.56 -19.08
CA TRP A 154 1.85 2.72 -19.00
C TRP A 154 2.50 3.04 -20.34
N MET A 155 3.02 2.03 -21.07
CA MET A 155 3.62 2.22 -22.39
C MET A 155 2.61 2.78 -23.40
N GLU A 156 1.38 2.28 -23.39
CA GLU A 156 0.29 2.79 -24.21
C GLU A 156 0.00 4.27 -23.94
N TRP A 157 -0.05 4.65 -22.66
CA TRP A 157 -0.19 6.05 -22.27
C TRP A 157 1.02 6.89 -22.72
N LYS A 158 2.22 6.44 -22.37
CA LYS A 158 3.45 7.21 -22.60
C LYS A 158 3.71 7.46 -24.10
N ASN A 159 3.51 6.44 -24.94
CA ASN A 159 3.87 6.49 -26.36
C ASN A 159 2.74 7.05 -27.24
N TYR A 160 1.50 6.77 -26.88
CA TYR A 160 0.34 7.07 -27.75
C TYR A 160 -0.68 8.02 -27.10
N GLN A 161 -0.43 8.48 -25.88
CA GLN A 161 -1.34 9.32 -25.10
C GLN A 161 -2.74 8.69 -24.96
N ASN A 162 -2.77 7.36 -24.85
CA ASN A 162 -4.00 6.60 -24.69
C ASN A 162 -4.56 6.81 -23.29
N LYS A 163 -5.46 7.78 -23.14
CA LYS A 163 -6.05 8.14 -21.85
C LYS A 163 -6.79 6.97 -21.19
N ARG A 164 -7.44 6.11 -22.00
CA ARG A 164 -8.13 4.93 -21.48
C ARG A 164 -7.15 3.96 -20.79
N ALA A 165 -5.96 3.79 -21.37
CA ALA A 165 -4.92 2.95 -20.75
C ALA A 165 -4.47 3.53 -19.40
N LEU A 166 -4.26 4.85 -19.32
CA LEU A 166 -3.95 5.53 -18.08
C LEU A 166 -5.07 5.36 -17.03
N ASP A 167 -6.32 5.56 -17.43
CA ASP A 167 -7.46 5.43 -16.52
C ASP A 167 -7.54 3.99 -15.93
N ILE A 168 -7.30 2.97 -16.75
CA ILE A 168 -7.26 1.57 -16.30
C ILE A 168 -6.08 1.32 -15.33
N LEU A 169 -4.89 1.85 -15.63
CA LEU A 169 -3.71 1.74 -14.78
C LEU A 169 -3.95 2.36 -13.40
N ILE A 170 -4.49 3.58 -13.38
CA ILE A 170 -4.84 4.28 -12.14
C ILE A 170 -5.90 3.49 -11.35
N HIS A 171 -6.92 2.99 -12.03
CA HIS A 171 -7.99 2.23 -11.42
C HIS A 171 -7.47 0.92 -10.80
N TYR A 172 -6.58 0.24 -11.52
CA TYR A 172 -5.93 -0.99 -11.08
C TYR A 172 -5.10 -0.78 -9.80
N CYS A 173 -4.15 0.15 -9.79
CA CYS A 173 -3.33 0.47 -8.63
C CYS A 173 -4.19 0.98 -7.45
N SER A 174 -5.23 1.78 -7.73
CA SER A 174 -6.18 2.23 -6.69
C SER A 174 -6.94 1.07 -6.04
N ALA A 175 -7.32 0.06 -6.82
CA ALA A 175 -7.97 -1.14 -6.28
C ALA A 175 -7.00 -1.97 -5.44
N ASP A 176 -5.73 -2.10 -5.85
CA ASP A 176 -4.70 -2.76 -5.05
C ASP A 176 -4.59 -2.06 -3.69
N VAL A 177 -4.46 -0.74 -3.65
CA VAL A 177 -4.39 0.06 -2.41
C VAL A 177 -5.62 -0.08 -1.51
N LEU A 178 -6.82 0.00 -2.09
CA LEU A 178 -8.06 -0.09 -1.31
C LEU A 178 -8.26 -1.48 -0.71
N SER A 179 -7.86 -2.52 -1.44
CA SER A 179 -7.96 -3.90 -0.92
C SER A 179 -7.04 -4.16 0.26
N LEU A 180 -5.94 -3.38 0.42
CA LEU A 180 -5.07 -3.49 1.60
C LEU A 180 -5.80 -3.17 2.90
N GLN A 181 -6.74 -2.22 2.90
CA GLN A 181 -7.53 -1.90 4.09
C GLN A 181 -8.44 -3.08 4.48
N LEU A 182 -9.05 -3.73 3.49
CA LEU A 182 -9.87 -4.93 3.71
C LEU A 182 -9.03 -6.08 4.26
N LEU A 183 -7.86 -6.32 3.64
CA LEU A 183 -6.93 -7.36 4.08
C LEU A 183 -6.43 -7.09 5.51
N ALA A 184 -6.08 -5.84 5.82
CA ALA A 184 -5.67 -5.45 7.17
C ALA A 184 -6.77 -5.76 8.21
N GLY A 185 -8.03 -5.43 7.91
CA GLY A 185 -9.18 -5.78 8.74
C GLY A 185 -9.31 -7.30 8.95
N LYS A 186 -9.20 -8.08 7.86
CA LYS A 186 -9.26 -9.55 7.91
C LYS A 186 -8.12 -10.18 8.70
N ILE A 187 -6.91 -9.61 8.64
CA ILE A 187 -5.78 -10.04 9.47
C ILE A 187 -6.09 -9.80 10.96
N LEU A 188 -6.62 -8.62 11.29
CA LEU A 188 -6.94 -8.27 12.67
C LEU A 188 -8.09 -9.12 13.24
N GLU A 189 -9.09 -9.49 12.44
CA GLU A 189 -10.12 -10.47 12.83
C GLU A 189 -9.52 -11.82 13.24
N LYS A 190 -8.47 -12.31 12.55
CA LYS A 190 -7.75 -13.54 12.93
C LYS A 190 -7.06 -13.43 14.29
N HIS A 191 -6.65 -12.22 14.67
CA HIS A 191 -6.13 -11.92 16.01
C HIS A 191 -7.23 -11.59 17.03
N LYS A 192 -8.51 -11.83 16.69
CA LYS A 192 -9.69 -11.54 17.55
C LYS A 192 -9.83 -10.06 17.92
N MET A 193 -9.28 -9.18 17.08
CA MET A 193 -9.45 -7.74 17.20
C MET A 193 -10.69 -7.29 16.43
N SER A 194 -11.54 -6.49 17.06
CA SER A 194 -12.68 -5.86 16.38
C SER A 194 -12.25 -4.47 15.91
N VAL A 195 -12.16 -4.30 14.61
CA VAL A 195 -11.91 -3.00 13.97
C VAL A 195 -13.02 -2.69 12.97
N ASN A 196 -13.37 -1.43 12.87
CA ASN A 196 -14.35 -1.00 11.89
C ASN A 196 -13.66 -0.69 10.56
N TYR A 197 -13.95 -1.45 9.52
CA TYR A 197 -13.50 -1.24 8.16
C TYR A 197 -14.65 -1.45 7.18
N PRO A 198 -14.60 -0.81 5.99
CA PRO A 198 -15.69 -0.88 5.02
C PRO A 198 -15.87 -2.30 4.47
N SER A 199 -17.07 -2.60 4.00
CA SER A 199 -17.29 -3.81 3.18
C SER A 199 -16.59 -3.67 1.81
N PRO A 200 -16.41 -4.77 1.06
CA PRO A 200 -15.89 -4.67 -0.29
C PRO A 200 -16.73 -3.76 -1.19
N GLU A 201 -18.05 -3.78 -1.06
CA GLU A 201 -18.96 -2.94 -1.82
C GLU A 201 -18.75 -1.46 -1.49
N GLU A 202 -18.61 -1.12 -0.21
CA GLU A 202 -18.39 0.27 0.23
C GLU A 202 -17.01 0.80 -0.17
N ILE A 203 -15.96 -0.05 -0.13
CA ILE A 203 -14.61 0.40 -0.46
C ILE A 203 -14.47 0.71 -1.95
N TRP A 204 -15.13 -0.06 -2.83
CA TRP A 204 -15.06 0.15 -4.26
C TRP A 204 -15.75 1.44 -4.74
N LEU A 205 -16.71 1.98 -3.96
CA LEU A 205 -17.28 3.31 -4.25
C LEU A 205 -16.25 4.44 -4.20
N LYS A 206 -15.09 4.21 -3.62
CA LYS A 206 -13.98 5.19 -3.60
C LYS A 206 -13.13 5.18 -4.87
N LEU A 207 -13.35 4.24 -5.77
CA LEU A 207 -12.70 4.21 -7.08
C LEU A 207 -13.34 5.22 -8.05
N GLU A 208 -14.61 5.57 -7.84
CA GLU A 208 -15.33 6.58 -8.61
C GLU A 208 -14.87 8.02 -8.23
#